data_3397a136e7cadf9db65b939f02a96d54
#
_entry.id   3397a136e7cadf9db65b939f02a96d54
#
_cell.length_a   1.000
_cell.length_b   1.000
_cell.length_c   1.000
_cell.angle_alpha   90.00
_cell.angle_beta   90.00
_cell.angle_gamma   90.00
#
_symmetry.space_group_name_H-M   'P 1'
#
loop_
_entity.id
_entity.type
_entity.pdbx_description
1 polymer ?
#
loop_
_entity_poly.entity_id
_entity_poly.type
_entity_poly.pdbx_seq_one_letter_code
_entity_poly.pdbx_strand_id
1 'polypeptide(L)'
;LSSAASDVYKRQVLEQAGEVVSMQKPSYAYDRSPEYWTGWALAYYQWLTSLRFAEIEQAVSITKVRLLYTPYHEMDVRQFADKMNELYRAAKPETNLKAMRTLAGLSQSELAGQADVPVRTIQQYEQRQKDINKAQAETLLRLARALNCNVEDLMEKVPPLNFK
;
A
#
# COMPACT_ATOMS: atom_id res chain seq x y z
N LEU A 1 -22.34 -8.26 -7.62
CA LEU A 1 -23.03 -7.16 -6.90
C LEU A 1 -23.33 -6.08 -7.91
N SER A 2 -24.61 -5.72 -8.10
CA SER A 2 -25.03 -4.80 -9.14
C SER A 2 -24.48 -3.40 -8.88
N SER A 3 -24.12 -2.67 -9.94
CA SER A 3 -23.70 -1.26 -9.97
C SER A 3 -24.61 -0.37 -9.10
N ALA A 4 -25.90 -0.60 -9.11
CA ALA A 4 -26.90 0.12 -8.33
C ALA A 4 -26.71 0.02 -6.81
N ALA A 5 -26.29 -1.12 -6.27
CA ALA A 5 -26.06 -1.28 -4.82
C ALA A 5 -24.81 -0.50 -4.36
N SER A 6 -23.79 -0.44 -5.22
CA SER A 6 -22.58 0.37 -4.98
C SER A 6 -22.89 1.87 -4.95
N ASP A 7 -23.78 2.34 -5.81
CA ASP A 7 -24.13 3.76 -5.92
C ASP A 7 -25.02 4.22 -4.75
N VAL A 8 -25.91 3.35 -4.26
CA VAL A 8 -26.71 3.60 -3.05
C VAL A 8 -25.83 3.70 -1.83
N TYR A 9 -24.86 2.81 -1.67
CA TYR A 9 -23.93 2.84 -0.55
C TYR A 9 -23.05 4.10 -0.54
N LYS A 10 -22.53 4.49 -1.69
CA LYS A 10 -21.75 5.75 -1.84
C LYS A 10 -22.57 6.97 -1.47
N ARG A 11 -23.84 7.01 -1.91
CA ARG A 11 -24.74 8.11 -1.57
C ARG A 11 -24.97 8.21 -0.06
N GLN A 12 -25.23 7.07 0.62
CA GLN A 12 -25.42 7.05 2.07
C GLN A 12 -24.19 7.56 2.84
N VAL A 13 -22.98 7.18 2.42
CA VAL A 13 -21.73 7.61 3.05
C VAL A 13 -21.52 9.12 2.86
N LEU A 14 -21.82 9.68 1.70
CA LEU A 14 -21.70 11.11 1.42
C LEU A 14 -22.75 11.94 2.16
N GLU A 15 -23.99 11.44 2.24
CA GLU A 15 -25.07 12.08 3.03
C GLU A 15 -24.75 12.12 4.53
N GLN A 16 -24.12 11.05 5.07
CA GLN A 16 -23.65 10.99 6.45
C GLN A 16 -22.46 11.95 6.71
N ALA A 17 -21.65 12.22 5.70
CA ALA A 17 -20.54 13.18 5.77
C ALA A 17 -21.01 14.64 5.65
N GLY A 18 -22.29 14.90 5.42
CA GLY A 18 -22.85 16.24 5.27
C GLY A 18 -22.50 16.92 3.93
N GLU A 19 -21.94 16.17 2.99
CA GLU A 19 -21.62 16.68 1.66
C GLU A 19 -22.82 16.49 0.72
N VAL A 20 -23.45 17.59 0.31
CA VAL A 20 -24.46 17.60 -0.75
C VAL A 20 -23.72 17.53 -2.09
N VAL A 21 -23.29 16.33 -2.47
CA VAL A 21 -22.74 16.10 -3.79
C VAL A 21 -23.89 15.83 -4.74
N SER A 22 -24.17 16.75 -5.65
CA SER A 22 -24.99 16.48 -6.83
C SER A 22 -24.23 15.47 -7.72
N MET A 23 -24.45 14.20 -7.44
CA MET A 23 -23.92 13.14 -8.30
C MET A 23 -24.68 13.16 -9.62
N GLN A 24 -24.11 13.75 -10.65
CA GLN A 24 -24.55 13.53 -12.01
C GLN A 24 -24.53 12.01 -12.27
N LYS A 25 -25.63 11.45 -12.80
CA LYS A 25 -25.62 10.07 -13.26
C LYS A 25 -24.45 9.89 -14.22
N PRO A 26 -23.51 8.95 -13.94
CA PRO A 26 -22.44 8.70 -14.87
C PRO A 26 -23.05 8.37 -16.23
N SER A 27 -22.65 9.08 -17.26
CA SER A 27 -22.92 8.68 -18.63
C SER A 27 -22.24 7.34 -18.82
N TYR A 28 -22.98 6.27 -19.09
CA TYR A 28 -22.47 4.93 -19.41
C TYR A 28 -21.80 4.85 -20.77
N ALA A 29 -21.53 5.96 -21.45
CA ALA A 29 -20.57 6.00 -22.53
C ALA A 29 -19.23 5.54 -21.96
N TYR A 30 -18.63 4.52 -22.59
CA TYR A 30 -17.29 4.05 -22.25
C TYR A 30 -16.32 5.23 -22.21
N ASP A 31 -16.17 5.81 -21.02
CA ASP A 31 -15.23 6.89 -20.81
C ASP A 31 -13.83 6.27 -20.75
N ARG A 32 -13.06 6.44 -21.85
CA ARG A 32 -11.66 6.02 -21.93
C ARG A 32 -10.70 7.17 -21.60
N SER A 33 -11.21 8.22 -20.95
CA SER A 33 -10.38 9.36 -20.57
C SER A 33 -9.26 8.94 -19.60
N PRO A 34 -8.13 9.66 -19.65
CA PRO A 34 -7.07 9.47 -18.64
C PRO A 34 -7.57 9.64 -17.22
N GLU A 35 -8.55 10.51 -16.99
CA GLU A 35 -9.16 10.77 -15.69
C GLU A 35 -9.93 9.57 -15.16
N TYR A 36 -10.79 8.99 -15.98
CA TYR A 36 -11.55 7.79 -15.63
C TYR A 36 -10.60 6.62 -15.34
N TRP A 37 -9.64 6.39 -16.24
CA TRP A 37 -8.65 5.32 -16.06
C TRP A 37 -7.84 5.51 -14.77
N THR A 38 -7.42 6.75 -14.47
CA THR A 38 -6.67 7.07 -13.25
C THR A 38 -7.47 6.69 -12.00
N GLY A 39 -8.75 7.07 -11.95
CA GLY A 39 -9.63 6.73 -10.82
C GLY A 39 -9.82 5.22 -10.67
N TRP A 40 -10.05 4.52 -11.78
CA TRP A 40 -10.20 3.07 -11.81
C TRP A 40 -8.91 2.34 -11.37
N ALA A 41 -7.77 2.75 -11.92
CA ALA A 41 -6.47 2.15 -11.62
C ALA A 41 -6.07 2.37 -10.15
N LEU A 42 -6.34 3.56 -9.59
CA LEU A 42 -6.13 3.84 -8.17
C LEU A 42 -7.04 2.99 -7.28
N ALA A 43 -8.32 2.83 -7.64
CA ALA A 43 -9.25 1.98 -6.89
C ALA A 43 -8.80 0.51 -6.92
N TYR A 44 -8.31 0.02 -8.06
CA TYR A 44 -7.71 -1.30 -8.17
C TYR A 44 -6.49 -1.45 -7.26
N TYR A 45 -5.57 -0.47 -7.28
CA TYR A 45 -4.37 -0.50 -6.47
C TYR A 45 -4.68 -0.44 -4.97
N GLN A 46 -5.67 0.38 -4.57
CA GLN A 46 -6.19 0.42 -3.20
C GLN A 46 -6.73 -0.95 -2.77
N TRP A 47 -7.57 -1.56 -3.60
CA TRP A 47 -8.12 -2.88 -3.33
C TRP A 47 -7.02 -3.94 -3.17
N LEU A 48 -6.01 -3.91 -4.05
CA LEU A 48 -4.89 -4.86 -4.03
C LEU A 48 -4.02 -4.73 -2.77
N THR A 49 -3.79 -3.49 -2.31
CA THR A 49 -2.83 -3.20 -1.23
C THR A 49 -3.48 -2.92 0.12
N SER A 50 -4.80 -2.71 0.15
CA SER A 50 -5.54 -2.23 1.32
C SER A 50 -5.01 -0.90 1.90
N LEU A 51 -4.24 -0.14 1.12
CA LEU A 51 -3.81 1.21 1.48
C LEU A 51 -4.99 2.18 1.40
N ARG A 52 -5.00 3.19 2.27
CA ARG A 52 -5.95 4.31 2.12
C ARG A 52 -5.51 5.22 0.98
N PHE A 53 -6.45 5.88 0.31
CA PHE A 53 -6.13 6.83 -0.78
C PHE A 53 -5.14 7.90 -0.34
N ALA A 54 -5.27 8.42 0.88
CA ALA A 54 -4.34 9.41 1.42
C ALA A 54 -2.91 8.87 1.55
N GLU A 55 -2.73 7.60 1.92
CA GLU A 55 -1.40 6.96 1.99
C GLU A 55 -0.79 6.79 0.59
N ILE A 56 -1.63 6.46 -0.40
CA ILE A 56 -1.18 6.34 -1.80
C ILE A 56 -0.78 7.71 -2.33
N GLU A 57 -1.60 8.74 -2.13
CA GLU A 57 -1.38 10.09 -2.64
C GLU A 57 -0.14 10.76 -2.03
N GLN A 58 0.12 10.55 -0.74
CA GLN A 58 1.33 11.03 -0.09
C GLN A 58 2.61 10.45 -0.72
N ALA A 59 2.56 9.20 -1.16
CA ALA A 59 3.69 8.54 -1.79
C ALA A 59 3.76 8.82 -3.30
N VAL A 60 2.63 8.76 -3.97
CA VAL A 60 2.52 8.92 -5.43
C VAL A 60 1.35 9.83 -5.75
N SER A 61 1.63 11.07 -6.09
CA SER A 61 0.58 12.05 -6.39
C SER A 61 -0.32 11.61 -7.55
N ILE A 62 -1.59 12.00 -7.51
CA ILE A 62 -2.57 11.73 -8.57
C ILE A 62 -2.06 12.15 -9.95
N THR A 63 -1.35 13.29 -10.02
CA THR A 63 -0.72 13.76 -11.27
C THR A 63 0.28 12.75 -11.83
N LYS A 64 1.11 12.14 -10.97
CA LYS A 64 2.03 11.06 -11.40
C LYS A 64 1.27 9.83 -11.89
N VAL A 65 0.21 9.44 -11.20
CA VAL A 65 -0.62 8.29 -11.62
C VAL A 65 -1.26 8.56 -12.98
N ARG A 66 -1.77 9.78 -13.21
CA ARG A 66 -2.34 10.18 -14.50
C ARG A 66 -1.32 10.08 -15.65
N LEU A 67 -0.05 10.40 -15.40
CA LEU A 67 1.02 10.26 -16.41
C LEU A 67 1.30 8.79 -16.78
N LEU A 68 0.92 7.84 -15.93
CA LEU A 68 1.02 6.42 -16.23
C LEU A 68 -0.08 5.93 -17.20
N TYR A 69 -1.07 6.75 -17.54
CA TYR A 69 -2.09 6.41 -18.51
C TYR A 69 -1.47 5.96 -19.83
N THR A 70 -0.67 6.80 -20.46
CA THR A 70 -0.09 6.54 -21.79
C THR A 70 0.63 5.19 -21.87
N PRO A 71 1.55 4.83 -20.95
CA PRO A 71 2.23 3.53 -21.04
C PRO A 71 1.42 2.34 -20.55
N TYR A 72 0.35 2.52 -19.74
CA TYR A 72 -0.28 1.39 -19.04
C TYR A 72 -1.77 1.15 -19.35
N HIS A 73 -2.46 2.07 -20.05
CA HIS A 73 -3.90 1.96 -20.25
C HIS A 73 -4.34 0.76 -21.13
N GLU A 74 -3.44 0.27 -21.99
CA GLU A 74 -3.66 -0.90 -22.85
C GLU A 74 -3.01 -2.18 -22.29
N MET A 75 -2.27 -2.08 -21.18
CA MET A 75 -1.56 -3.21 -20.59
C MET A 75 -2.40 -3.92 -19.52
N ASP A 76 -1.95 -5.11 -19.10
CA ASP A 76 -2.50 -5.78 -17.93
C ASP A 76 -2.34 -4.87 -16.70
N VAL A 77 -3.42 -4.67 -15.96
CA VAL A 77 -3.45 -3.81 -14.78
C VAL A 77 -2.40 -4.18 -13.71
N ARG A 78 -1.93 -5.43 -13.72
CA ARG A 78 -0.83 -5.87 -12.84
C ARG A 78 0.46 -5.13 -13.12
N GLN A 79 0.76 -4.82 -14.38
CA GLN A 79 1.96 -4.04 -14.74
C GLN A 79 1.89 -2.61 -14.20
N PHE A 80 0.70 -2.01 -14.21
CA PHE A 80 0.46 -0.75 -13.53
C PHE A 80 0.67 -0.88 -12.02
N ALA A 81 0.14 -1.93 -11.39
CA ALA A 81 0.30 -2.17 -9.96
C ALA A 81 1.78 -2.37 -9.58
N ASP A 82 2.56 -3.08 -10.40
CA ASP A 82 4.00 -3.24 -10.19
C ASP A 82 4.74 -1.90 -10.26
N LYS A 83 4.39 -1.04 -11.21
CA LYS A 83 4.95 0.32 -11.29
C LYS A 83 4.56 1.18 -10.11
N MET A 84 3.33 1.09 -9.65
CA MET A 84 2.87 1.78 -8.43
C MET A 84 3.64 1.28 -7.19
N ASN A 85 3.88 -0.02 -7.08
CA ASN A 85 4.69 -0.61 -6.00
C ASN A 85 6.12 -0.05 -6.00
N GLU A 86 6.74 0.07 -7.18
CA GLU A 86 8.06 0.67 -7.34
C GLU A 86 8.07 2.12 -6.86
N LEU A 87 7.12 2.94 -7.34
CA LEU A 87 7.00 4.35 -6.98
C LEU A 87 6.71 4.54 -5.48
N TYR A 88 5.81 3.74 -4.92
CA TYR A 88 5.47 3.80 -3.50
C TYR A 88 6.69 3.50 -2.62
N ARG A 89 7.48 2.48 -2.96
CA ARG A 89 8.71 2.14 -2.22
C ARG A 89 9.79 3.19 -2.34
N ALA A 90 9.92 3.80 -3.53
CA ALA A 90 10.86 4.90 -3.73
C ALA A 90 10.51 6.12 -2.87
N ALA A 91 9.22 6.39 -2.70
CA ALA A 91 8.71 7.48 -1.85
C ALA A 91 8.78 7.14 -0.35
N LYS A 92 8.71 5.86 0.03
CA LYS A 92 8.84 5.36 1.41
C LYS A 92 10.12 4.51 1.52
N PRO A 93 11.30 5.14 1.61
CA PRO A 93 12.60 4.44 1.58
C PRO A 93 12.82 3.53 2.78
N GLU A 94 12.18 3.80 3.92
CA GLU A 94 12.32 3.00 5.12
C GLU A 94 11.25 1.90 5.20
N THR A 95 11.68 0.71 5.65
CA THR A 95 10.76 -0.37 5.99
C THR A 95 10.07 -0.08 7.32
N ASN A 96 8.90 -0.68 7.54
CA ASN A 96 8.20 -0.56 8.80
C ASN A 96 9.07 -1.07 9.97
N LEU A 97 9.77 -2.18 9.79
CA LEU A 97 10.70 -2.71 10.79
C LEU A 97 11.78 -1.67 11.16
N LYS A 98 12.40 -1.03 10.17
CA LYS A 98 13.43 -0.01 10.42
C LYS A 98 12.84 1.20 11.13
N ALA A 99 11.66 1.67 10.72
CA ALA A 99 10.97 2.78 11.35
C ALA A 99 10.65 2.49 12.83
N MET A 100 10.09 1.31 13.14
CA MET A 100 9.78 0.89 14.51
C MET A 100 11.05 0.73 15.36
N ARG A 101 12.12 0.15 14.80
CA ARG A 101 13.40 0.03 15.50
C ARG A 101 14.01 1.40 15.83
N THR A 102 13.97 2.32 14.87
CA THR A 102 14.49 3.68 15.07
C THR A 102 13.67 4.44 16.11
N LEU A 103 12.34 4.28 16.08
CA LEU A 103 11.44 4.85 17.09
C LEU A 103 11.74 4.32 18.50
N ALA A 104 12.07 3.03 18.62
CA ALA A 104 12.48 2.41 19.88
C ALA A 104 13.91 2.79 20.30
N GLY A 105 14.66 3.54 19.49
CA GLY A 105 16.04 3.95 19.77
C GLY A 105 17.06 2.81 19.71
N LEU A 106 16.73 1.69 19.08
CA LEU A 106 17.58 0.50 19.04
C LEU A 106 18.46 0.47 17.78
N SER A 107 19.70 0.03 17.93
CA SER A 107 20.53 -0.42 16.82
C SER A 107 20.06 -1.78 16.30
N GLN A 108 20.51 -2.17 15.11
CA GLN A 108 20.21 -3.50 14.56
C GLN A 108 20.72 -4.64 15.45
N SER A 109 21.88 -4.44 16.09
CA SER A 109 22.48 -5.43 16.99
C SER A 109 21.72 -5.55 18.30
N GLU A 110 21.26 -4.44 18.87
CA GLU A 110 20.45 -4.45 20.09
C GLU A 110 19.09 -5.11 19.85
N LEU A 111 18.40 -4.78 18.74
CA LEU A 111 17.18 -5.45 18.37
C LEU A 111 17.39 -6.95 18.17
N ALA A 112 18.50 -7.33 17.52
CA ALA A 112 18.85 -8.74 17.31
C ALA A 112 18.99 -9.51 18.63
N GLY A 113 19.70 -8.90 19.62
CA GLY A 113 19.85 -9.48 20.95
C GLY A 113 18.55 -9.59 21.73
N GLN A 114 17.71 -8.54 21.69
CA GLN A 114 16.43 -8.53 22.41
C GLN A 114 15.39 -9.48 21.80
N ALA A 115 15.37 -9.58 20.47
CA ALA A 115 14.42 -10.42 19.75
C ALA A 115 14.90 -11.88 19.58
N ASP A 116 16.16 -12.18 19.93
CA ASP A 116 16.80 -13.46 19.62
C ASP A 116 16.66 -13.84 18.14
N VAL A 117 16.97 -12.85 17.27
CA VAL A 117 16.93 -12.97 15.79
C VAL A 117 18.30 -12.57 15.25
N PRO A 118 18.90 -13.34 14.32
CA PRO A 118 20.20 -12.98 13.78
C PRO A 118 20.23 -11.57 13.17
N VAL A 119 21.25 -10.76 13.48
CA VAL A 119 21.42 -9.39 12.94
C VAL A 119 21.30 -9.36 11.43
N ARG A 120 21.88 -10.35 10.74
CA ARG A 120 21.79 -10.48 9.27
C ARG A 120 20.35 -10.60 8.77
N THR A 121 19.49 -11.26 9.53
CA THR A 121 18.06 -11.39 9.18
C THR A 121 17.37 -10.03 9.27
N ILE A 122 17.63 -9.25 10.31
CA ILE A 122 17.10 -7.89 10.45
C ILE A 122 17.60 -7.01 9.30
N GLN A 123 18.90 -7.05 8.98
CA GLN A 123 19.46 -6.33 7.85
C GLN A 123 18.78 -6.68 6.53
N GLN A 124 18.55 -7.97 6.27
CA GLN A 124 17.87 -8.44 5.06
C GLN A 124 16.43 -7.93 4.95
N TYR A 125 15.69 -7.86 6.06
CA TYR A 125 14.35 -7.27 6.08
C TYR A 125 14.40 -5.76 5.87
N GLU A 126 15.26 -5.04 6.58
CA GLU A 126 15.38 -3.58 6.44
C GLU A 126 15.88 -3.14 5.06
N GLN A 127 16.68 -3.96 4.39
CA GLN A 127 17.17 -3.72 3.03
C GLN A 127 16.22 -4.30 1.95
N ARG A 128 15.07 -4.86 2.33
CA ARG A 128 14.11 -5.53 1.44
C ARG A 128 14.71 -6.67 0.59
N GLN A 129 15.81 -7.26 1.05
CA GLN A 129 16.38 -8.47 0.45
C GLN A 129 15.54 -9.71 0.77
N LYS A 130 14.82 -9.67 1.89
CA LYS A 130 13.79 -10.64 2.26
C LYS A 130 12.47 -9.93 2.52
N ASP A 131 11.40 -10.59 2.15
CA ASP A 131 10.05 -10.14 2.43
C ASP A 131 9.67 -10.48 3.88
N ILE A 132 9.49 -9.45 4.72
CA ILE A 132 9.10 -9.63 6.11
C ILE A 132 7.71 -10.27 6.22
N ASN A 133 6.82 -10.04 5.25
CA ASN A 133 5.48 -10.63 5.25
C ASN A 133 5.50 -12.15 5.09
N LYS A 134 6.62 -12.72 4.60
CA LYS A 134 6.87 -14.15 4.48
C LYS A 134 7.74 -14.72 5.61
N ALA A 135 8.00 -13.90 6.63
CA ALA A 135 8.74 -14.37 7.80
C ALA A 135 7.93 -15.40 8.59
N GLN A 136 8.64 -16.28 9.30
CA GLN A 136 7.98 -17.20 10.24
C GLN A 136 7.26 -16.41 11.34
N ALA A 137 6.06 -16.84 11.70
CA ALA A 137 5.24 -16.19 12.72
C ALA A 137 6.00 -15.98 14.03
N GLU A 138 6.84 -16.94 14.42
CA GLU A 138 7.67 -16.84 15.60
C GLU A 138 8.67 -15.67 15.52
N THR A 139 9.32 -15.48 14.38
CA THR A 139 10.25 -14.35 14.16
C THR A 139 9.52 -13.01 14.26
N LEU A 140 8.33 -12.90 13.66
CA LEU A 140 7.50 -11.69 13.73
C LEU A 140 7.09 -11.38 15.18
N LEU A 141 6.65 -12.39 15.93
CA LEU A 141 6.26 -12.24 17.34
C LEU A 141 7.44 -11.79 18.22
N ARG A 142 8.63 -12.35 18.00
CA ARG A 142 9.84 -11.96 18.74
C ARG A 142 10.22 -10.51 18.45
N LEU A 143 10.21 -10.09 17.19
CA LEU A 143 10.48 -8.72 16.79
C LEU A 143 9.43 -7.75 17.35
N ALA A 144 8.15 -8.08 17.25
CA ALA A 144 7.06 -7.25 17.75
C ALA A 144 7.14 -7.06 19.28
N ARG A 145 7.46 -8.12 20.03
CA ARG A 145 7.68 -8.04 21.48
C ARG A 145 8.88 -7.18 21.86
N ALA A 146 10.01 -7.35 21.16
CA ALA A 146 11.21 -6.54 21.40
C ALA A 146 10.99 -5.05 21.11
N LEU A 147 10.12 -4.74 20.14
CA LEU A 147 9.79 -3.37 19.73
C LEU A 147 8.53 -2.82 20.43
N ASN A 148 7.88 -3.61 21.28
CA ASN A 148 6.63 -3.26 21.96
C ASN A 148 5.56 -2.73 20.99
N CYS A 149 5.35 -3.44 19.87
CA CYS A 149 4.38 -3.10 18.84
C CYS A 149 3.59 -4.36 18.42
N ASN A 150 2.56 -4.19 17.56
CA ASN A 150 1.86 -5.31 16.99
C ASN A 150 2.62 -5.87 15.77
N VAL A 151 2.36 -7.14 15.44
CA VAL A 151 2.96 -7.77 14.25
C VAL A 151 2.59 -7.02 12.97
N GLU A 152 1.36 -6.53 12.90
CA GLU A 152 0.82 -5.74 11.78
C GLU A 152 1.60 -4.45 11.54
N ASP A 153 2.18 -3.85 12.60
CA ASP A 153 3.00 -2.64 12.50
C ASP A 153 4.34 -2.89 11.80
N LEU A 154 4.80 -4.15 11.78
CA LEU A 154 6.03 -4.58 11.11
C LEU A 154 5.81 -4.98 9.67
N MET A 155 4.58 -5.38 9.32
CA MET A 155 4.26 -5.88 7.99
C MET A 155 4.23 -4.77 6.95
N GLU A 156 4.77 -5.05 5.76
CA GLU A 156 4.72 -4.15 4.62
C GLU A 156 3.38 -4.32 3.89
N LYS A 157 2.59 -3.24 3.78
CA LYS A 157 1.30 -3.27 3.08
C LYS A 157 1.45 -3.43 1.56
N VAL A 158 2.60 -3.04 1.02
CA VAL A 158 2.92 -3.16 -0.40
C VAL A 158 3.85 -4.36 -0.60
N PRO A 159 3.37 -5.44 -1.24
CA PRO A 159 4.17 -6.64 -1.43
C PRO A 159 5.41 -6.38 -2.29
N PRO A 160 6.49 -7.14 -2.12
CA PRO A 160 7.64 -7.08 -3.00
C PRO A 160 7.28 -7.50 -4.44
N LEU A 161 8.01 -6.97 -5.42
CA LEU A 161 7.79 -7.08 -6.87
C LEU A 161 7.83 -8.51 -7.49
N ASN A 162 7.62 -9.57 -6.74
CA ASN A 162 7.67 -10.94 -7.25
C ASN A 162 6.36 -11.67 -7.02
N PHE A 163 5.34 -11.32 -7.79
CA PHE A 163 4.26 -12.26 -8.08
C PHE A 163 4.75 -13.21 -9.21
N LYS A 164 5.31 -14.36 -8.82
CA LYS A 164 5.35 -15.52 -9.70
C LYS A 164 4.08 -16.32 -9.53
#